data_a5b5c056cab18cfe3bdf330d1ac389d7
#
_entry.id   a5b5c056cab18cfe3bdf330d1ac389d7
#
_cell.length_a   1.000
_cell.length_b   1.000
_cell.length_c   1.000
_cell.angle_alpha   90.00
_cell.angle_beta   90.00
_cell.angle_gamma   90.00
#
_symmetry.space_group_name_H-M   'P 1'
#
loop_
_entity.id
_entity.type
_entity.pdbx_description
1 polymer ?
#
loop_
_entity_poly.entity_id
_entity_poly.type
_entity_poly.pdbx_seq_one_letter_code
_entity_poly.pdbx_strand_id
1 'polypeptide(L)' 'MQAEVGDLLVVEGRTTNMSRREGEIIEVQGRDGAPPYVVKWSDGHQGLSYPGADAHVIPAQRRREG' A
#
# COMPACT_ATOMS: atom_id res chain seq x y z
N MET A 1 5.31 -8.75 -5.86
CA MET A 1 4.53 -8.25 -4.72
C MET A 1 3.11 -8.77 -4.80
N GLN A 2 2.58 -9.17 -3.69
CA GLN A 2 1.20 -9.65 -3.63
C GLN A 2 0.51 -8.97 -2.46
N ALA A 3 -0.74 -8.60 -2.66
CA ALA A 3 -1.52 -7.95 -1.61
C ALA A 3 -2.99 -8.25 -1.81
N GLU A 4 -3.77 -7.94 -0.78
CA GLU A 4 -5.21 -8.13 -0.80
C GLU A 4 -5.89 -6.86 -0.34
N VAL A 5 -7.15 -6.73 -0.70
CA VAL A 5 -7.96 -5.62 -0.19
C VAL A 5 -7.93 -5.66 1.34
N GLY A 6 -7.68 -4.51 1.93
CA GLY A 6 -7.54 -4.39 3.38
C GLY A 6 -6.11 -4.36 3.87
N ASP A 7 -5.16 -4.76 3.04
CA ASP A 7 -3.75 -4.68 3.42
C ASP A 7 -3.28 -3.24 3.40
N LEU A 8 -2.20 -2.98 4.12
CA LEU A 8 -1.61 -1.65 4.19
C LEU A 8 -0.42 -1.59 3.26
N LEU A 9 -0.41 -0.59 2.39
CA LEU A 9 0.73 -0.33 1.53
C LEU A 9 1.55 0.79 2.16
N VAL A 10 2.84 0.52 2.35
CA VAL A 10 3.77 1.47 2.95
C VAL A 10 4.82 1.82 1.93
N VAL A 11 4.99 3.11 1.66
CA VAL A 11 6.03 3.61 0.76
C VAL A 11 7.01 4.40 1.58
N GLU A 12 8.25 3.95 1.64
CA GLU A 12 9.27 4.61 2.43
C GLU A 12 9.78 5.84 1.69
N GLY A 13 10.09 6.88 2.43
CA GLY A 13 10.69 8.05 1.84
C GLY A 13 12.16 7.80 1.55
N ARG A 14 12.66 8.39 0.46
CA ARG A 14 14.05 8.20 0.07
C ARG A 14 14.96 9.32 0.50
N THR A 15 14.39 10.47 0.79
CA THR A 15 15.17 11.64 1.16
C THR A 15 14.54 12.30 2.36
N THR A 16 15.25 13.28 2.92
CA THR A 16 14.73 14.01 4.05
C THR A 16 13.49 14.81 3.70
N ASN A 17 13.26 15.06 2.41
CA ASN A 17 12.08 15.79 1.96
C ASN A 17 10.91 14.90 1.64
N MET A 18 11.09 13.60 1.66
CA MET A 18 10.03 12.66 1.35
C MET A 18 9.65 11.89 2.60
N SER A 19 8.39 12.00 2.96
CA SER A 19 7.88 11.30 4.12
C SER A 19 7.41 9.91 3.75
N ARG A 20 7.48 9.02 4.71
CA ARG A 20 6.85 7.72 4.59
C ARG A 20 5.35 7.92 4.37
N ARG A 21 4.79 7.15 3.46
CA ARG A 21 3.37 7.22 3.17
C ARG A 21 2.74 5.87 3.42
N GLU A 22 1.53 5.89 3.94
CA GLU A 22 0.78 4.67 4.21
C GLU A 22 -0.61 4.82 3.64
N GLY A 23 -1.13 3.72 3.12
CA GLY A 23 -2.49 3.72 2.62
C GLY A 23 -3.07 2.34 2.62
N GLU A 24 -4.38 2.27 2.66
CA GLU A 24 -5.09 1.00 2.63
C GLU A 24 -5.39 0.62 1.19
N ILE A 25 -5.11 -0.62 0.85
CA ILE A 25 -5.43 -1.15 -0.47
C ILE A 25 -6.91 -1.44 -0.49
N ILE A 26 -7.63 -0.74 -1.38
CA ILE A 26 -9.07 -0.90 -1.48
C ILE A 26 -9.48 -1.64 -2.74
N GLU A 27 -8.53 -1.85 -3.66
CA GLU A 27 -8.79 -2.65 -4.85
C GLU A 27 -7.47 -3.17 -5.38
N VAL A 28 -7.47 -4.42 -5.85
CA VAL A 28 -6.31 -5.04 -6.49
C VAL A 28 -6.67 -5.27 -7.94
N GLN A 29 -5.93 -4.67 -8.85
CA GLN A 29 -6.25 -4.75 -10.28
C GLN A 29 -5.40 -5.75 -11.03
N GLY A 30 -4.26 -6.16 -10.48
CA GLY A 30 -3.45 -7.17 -11.11
C GLY A 30 -3.91 -8.57 -10.74
N ARG A 31 -3.30 -9.56 -11.36
CA ARG A 31 -3.64 -10.95 -11.08
C ARG A 31 -2.95 -11.44 -9.81
N ASP A 32 -3.66 -12.24 -9.06
CA ASP A 32 -3.08 -12.95 -7.91
C ASP A 32 -2.45 -12.01 -6.90
N GLY A 33 -3.08 -10.87 -6.70
CA GLY A 33 -2.59 -9.90 -5.72
C GLY A 33 -1.51 -8.99 -6.24
N ALA A 34 -1.27 -8.98 -7.55
CA ALA A 34 -0.24 -8.13 -8.14
C ALA A 34 -0.73 -6.71 -8.34
N PRO A 35 0.19 -5.74 -8.40
CA PRO A 35 -0.19 -4.37 -8.70
C PRO A 35 -0.69 -4.24 -10.14
N PRO A 36 -1.35 -3.15 -10.47
CA PRO A 36 -1.51 -1.95 -9.63
C PRO A 36 -2.61 -2.10 -8.60
N TYR A 37 -2.53 -1.25 -7.58
CA TYR A 37 -3.52 -1.22 -6.51
C TYR A 37 -4.20 0.13 -6.47
N VAL A 38 -5.48 0.14 -6.11
CA VAL A 38 -6.13 1.39 -5.73
C VAL A 38 -5.94 1.52 -4.23
N VAL A 39 -5.35 2.64 -3.83
CA VAL A 39 -4.94 2.87 -2.45
C VAL A 39 -5.63 4.12 -1.93
N LYS A 40 -6.17 4.02 -0.74
CA LYS A 40 -6.66 5.19 -0.02
C LYS A 40 -5.58 5.59 0.97
N TRP A 41 -4.93 6.70 0.69
CA TRP A 41 -3.81 7.18 1.49
C TRP A 41 -4.30 7.81 2.77
N SER A 42 -3.41 7.93 3.73
CA SER A 42 -3.75 8.44 5.06
C SER A 42 -4.25 9.88 5.03
N ASP A 43 -3.93 10.65 3.99
CA ASP A 43 -4.42 12.01 3.84
C ASP A 43 -5.82 12.08 3.20
N GLY A 44 -6.41 10.92 2.91
CA GLY A 44 -7.75 10.86 2.35
C GLY A 44 -7.82 10.78 0.84
N HIS A 45 -6.70 10.92 0.16
CA HIS A 45 -6.68 10.80 -1.30
C HIS A 45 -6.71 9.34 -1.72
N GLN A 46 -7.32 9.08 -2.85
CA GLN A 46 -7.34 7.75 -3.44
C GLN A 46 -6.72 7.80 -4.82
N GLY A 47 -6.05 6.74 -5.19
CA GLY A 47 -5.49 6.68 -6.52
C GLY A 47 -4.83 5.35 -6.81
N LEU A 48 -4.48 5.18 -8.07
CA LEU A 48 -3.81 3.97 -8.54
C LEU A 48 -2.34 4.07 -8.21
N SER A 49 -1.78 2.98 -7.73
CA SER A 49 -0.39 2.94 -7.34
C SER A 49 0.31 1.74 -7.96
N TYR A 50 1.53 2.00 -8.48
CA TYR A 50 2.42 0.96 -8.97
C TYR A 50 3.63 0.94 -8.03
N PRO A 51 3.56 0.13 -6.96
CA PRO A 51 4.61 0.18 -5.95
C PRO A 51 5.97 -0.22 -6.51
N GLY A 52 6.99 0.49 -6.08
CA GLY A 52 8.36 0.18 -6.47
C GLY A 52 9.10 -0.53 -5.37
N ALA A 53 10.43 -0.54 -5.47
CA ALA A 53 11.29 -1.31 -4.56
C ALA A 53 11.26 -0.77 -3.13
N ASP A 54 10.92 0.50 -2.95
CA ASP A 54 10.86 1.10 -1.62
C ASP A 54 9.47 1.01 -1.00
N ALA A 55 8.59 0.21 -1.58
CA ALA A 55 7.26 -0.03 -1.02
C ALA A 55 7.17 -1.44 -0.49
N HIS A 56 6.36 -1.62 0.54
CA HIS A 56 6.08 -2.96 1.04
C HIS A 56 4.66 -3.01 1.58
N VAL A 57 4.18 -4.23 1.77
CA VAL A 57 2.81 -4.48 2.19
C VAL A 57 2.84 -5.09 3.58
N ILE A 58 2.00 -4.55 4.45
CA ILE A 58 1.75 -5.15 5.76
C ILE A 58 0.37 -5.81 5.68
N PRO A 59 0.30 -7.13 5.74
CA PRO A 59 -0.98 -7.82 5.63
C PRO A 59 -1.94 -7.41 6.74
N ALA A 60 -3.21 -7.34 6.39
CA ALA A 60 -4.24 -6.98 7.35
C ALA A 60 -4.22 -7.89 8.57
N GLN A 61 -3.94 -9.16 8.35
CA GLN A 61 -3.89 -10.12 9.44
C GLN A 61 -2.82 -9.79 10.46
N ARG A 62 -1.70 -9.23 10.01
CA ARG A 62 -0.61 -8.87 10.92
C ARG A 62 -0.86 -7.56 11.64
N ARG A 63 -1.69 -6.70 11.07
CA ARG A 63 -2.02 -5.44 11.71
C ARG A 63 -3.07 -5.60 12.78
N ARG A 64 -3.79 -6.70 12.74
CA ARG A 64 -4.89 -6.90 13.65
C ARG A 64 -4.37 -7.09 15.06
N GLU A 65 -4.96 -6.37 15.96
CA GLU A 65 -4.63 -6.53 17.35
C GLU A 65 -5.28 -7.79 17.89
N GLY A 66 -4.48 -8.58 18.51
CA GLY A 66 -4.94 -9.83 19.05
C GLY A 66 -5.84 -9.68 20.24
#